data_e92cbeaa066a7d14a89d9520d30955e4
#
_entry.id   e92cbeaa066a7d14a89d9520d30955e4
#
_cell.length_a   1.000
_cell.length_b   1.000
_cell.length_c   1.000
_cell.angle_alpha   90.00
_cell.angle_beta   90.00
_cell.angle_gamma   90.00
#
_symmetry.space_group_name_H-M   'P 1'
#
loop_
_entity.id
_entity.type
_entity.pdbx_description
1 polymer ?
#
loop_
_entity_poly.entity_id
_entity_poly.type
_entity_poly.pdbx_seq_one_letter_code
_entity_poly.pdbx_strand_id
1 'polypeptide(L)'
;MTARLRAGTPADMEWVRTRKVEVYAQEFGYGPLFGHYVAQTIPPFLAAMDPRLDRTWVAEDGDGVVGFIAIHHDAERPGWAKLRWFLVEQRARGTGIGRDLFDAALAFARQAGYAGIHLHTVSDLAAARRMYERAGFRLAEESKEPCPWAPWAREQEWELPLAPSRGGGTPPGQSP
;
A
#
# COMPACT_ATOMS: atom_id res chain seq x y z
N MET A 1 1.87 -24.55 -5.67
CA MET A 1 2.03 -23.75 -6.92
C MET A 1 2.58 -22.39 -6.56
N THR A 2 3.52 -21.88 -7.33
CA THR A 2 4.16 -20.60 -7.04
C THR A 2 3.23 -19.46 -7.49
N ALA A 3 2.92 -18.53 -6.58
CA ALA A 3 2.17 -17.34 -6.94
C ALA A 3 3.01 -16.41 -7.83
N ARG A 4 2.35 -15.67 -8.74
CA ARG A 4 2.99 -14.71 -9.64
C ARG A 4 2.34 -13.34 -9.54
N LEU A 5 3.11 -12.29 -9.81
CA LEU A 5 2.61 -10.93 -9.87
C LEU A 5 2.08 -10.60 -11.27
N ARG A 6 1.01 -9.83 -11.31
CA ARG A 6 0.52 -9.12 -12.49
C ARG A 6 0.07 -7.71 -12.15
N ALA A 7 -0.10 -6.88 -13.16
CA ALA A 7 -0.78 -5.60 -12.97
C ALA A 7 -2.23 -5.83 -12.52
N GLY A 8 -2.68 -5.02 -11.58
CA GLY A 8 -4.08 -5.03 -11.16
C GLY A 8 -4.96 -4.29 -12.15
N THR A 9 -6.24 -4.60 -12.10
CA THR A 9 -7.30 -3.99 -12.89
C THR A 9 -8.38 -3.40 -11.98
N PRO A 10 -9.26 -2.52 -12.45
CA PRO A 10 -10.39 -2.05 -11.64
C PRO A 10 -11.27 -3.17 -11.09
N ALA A 11 -11.41 -4.29 -11.82
CA ALA A 11 -12.18 -5.45 -11.37
C ALA A 11 -11.59 -6.12 -10.13
N ASP A 12 -10.26 -6.06 -9.92
CA ASP A 12 -9.62 -6.64 -8.74
C ASP A 12 -9.97 -5.89 -7.46
N MET A 13 -10.47 -4.65 -7.57
CA MET A 13 -10.87 -3.86 -6.39
C MET A 13 -12.08 -4.47 -5.65
N GLU A 14 -12.92 -5.26 -6.33
CA GLU A 14 -13.99 -6.00 -5.67
C GLU A 14 -13.43 -7.09 -4.75
N TRP A 15 -12.37 -7.80 -5.19
CA TRP A 15 -11.65 -8.73 -4.34
C TRP A 15 -11.07 -8.02 -3.11
N VAL A 16 -10.43 -6.85 -3.31
CA VAL A 16 -9.91 -6.04 -2.19
C VAL A 16 -10.99 -5.67 -1.20
N ARG A 17 -12.13 -5.16 -1.70
CA ARG A 17 -13.26 -4.74 -0.89
C ARG A 17 -13.78 -5.87 -0.01
N THR A 18 -13.91 -7.06 -0.57
CA THR A 18 -14.48 -8.22 0.13
C THR A 18 -13.44 -8.89 1.03
N ARG A 19 -12.30 -9.29 0.47
CA ARG A 19 -11.32 -10.10 1.21
C ARG A 19 -10.62 -9.35 2.32
N LYS A 20 -10.32 -8.06 2.10
CA LYS A 20 -9.69 -7.26 3.16
C LYS A 20 -10.60 -7.18 4.40
N VAL A 21 -11.88 -6.97 4.21
CA VAL A 21 -12.86 -6.90 5.31
C VAL A 21 -12.96 -8.26 6.02
N GLU A 22 -13.11 -9.35 5.27
CA GLU A 22 -13.23 -10.69 5.82
C GLU A 22 -11.99 -11.10 6.61
N VAL A 23 -10.81 -10.95 6.03
CA VAL A 23 -9.54 -11.32 6.68
C VAL A 23 -9.32 -10.52 7.96
N TYR A 24 -9.58 -9.21 7.93
CA TYR A 24 -9.37 -8.37 9.11
C TYR A 24 -10.42 -8.62 10.21
N ALA A 25 -11.64 -8.97 9.84
CA ALA A 25 -12.64 -9.40 10.82
C ALA A 25 -12.25 -10.75 11.46
N GLN A 26 -11.82 -11.72 10.66
CA GLN A 26 -11.48 -13.07 11.14
C GLN A 26 -10.19 -13.11 11.94
N GLU A 27 -9.14 -12.43 11.49
CA GLU A 27 -7.81 -12.54 12.12
C GLU A 27 -7.59 -11.50 13.23
N PHE A 28 -8.21 -10.32 13.12
CA PHE A 28 -7.97 -9.20 14.03
C PHE A 28 -9.23 -8.73 14.77
N GLY A 29 -10.40 -9.29 14.46
CA GLY A 29 -11.66 -8.91 15.12
C GLY A 29 -12.16 -7.51 14.76
N TYR A 30 -11.74 -6.94 13.62
CA TYR A 30 -12.17 -5.61 13.23
C TYR A 30 -13.69 -5.54 12.97
N GLY A 31 -14.31 -4.51 13.51
CA GLY A 31 -15.76 -4.32 13.42
C GLY A 31 -16.25 -3.80 12.05
N PRO A 32 -17.57 -3.71 11.86
CA PRO A 32 -18.20 -3.32 10.59
C PRO A 32 -17.76 -1.96 10.05
N LEU A 33 -17.34 -1.03 10.91
CA LEU A 33 -16.81 0.28 10.51
C LEU A 33 -15.59 0.17 9.59
N PHE A 34 -14.78 -0.88 9.75
CA PHE A 34 -13.66 -1.13 8.85
C PHE A 34 -14.13 -1.43 7.42
N GLY A 35 -15.18 -2.23 7.27
CA GLY A 35 -15.77 -2.51 5.96
C GLY A 35 -16.31 -1.25 5.30
N HIS A 36 -16.96 -0.39 6.06
CA HIS A 36 -17.44 0.90 5.58
C HIS A 36 -16.28 1.81 5.12
N TYR A 37 -15.23 1.91 5.94
CA TYR A 37 -14.02 2.65 5.58
C TYR A 37 -13.39 2.13 4.26
N VAL A 38 -13.19 0.82 4.13
CA VAL A 38 -12.63 0.23 2.89
C VAL A 38 -13.51 0.56 1.68
N ALA A 39 -14.82 0.38 1.80
CA ALA A 39 -15.77 0.65 0.71
C ALA A 39 -15.74 2.10 0.24
N GLN A 40 -15.62 3.07 1.16
CA GLN A 40 -15.58 4.50 0.83
C GLN A 40 -14.28 4.95 0.16
N THR A 41 -13.18 4.22 0.35
CA THR A 41 -11.87 4.64 -0.18
C THR A 41 -11.61 4.19 -1.62
N ILE A 42 -12.35 3.21 -2.12
CA ILE A 42 -12.16 2.63 -3.46
C ILE A 42 -12.70 3.51 -4.59
N PRO A 43 -13.94 4.02 -4.55
CA PRO A 43 -14.48 4.83 -5.65
C PRO A 43 -13.67 6.09 -5.96
N PRO A 44 -13.24 6.91 -4.97
CA PRO A 44 -12.39 8.07 -5.23
C PRO A 44 -11.05 7.70 -5.88
N PHE A 45 -10.43 6.59 -5.45
CA PHE A 45 -9.21 6.09 -6.05
C PHE A 45 -9.40 5.75 -7.53
N LEU A 46 -10.42 4.99 -7.88
CA LEU A 46 -10.71 4.62 -9.26
C LEU A 46 -11.02 5.84 -10.14
N ALA A 47 -11.74 6.82 -9.59
CA ALA A 47 -12.10 8.04 -10.30
C ALA A 47 -10.89 8.97 -10.57
N ALA A 48 -9.91 8.98 -9.67
CA ALA A 48 -8.74 9.86 -9.73
C ALA A 48 -7.49 9.19 -10.31
N MET A 49 -7.56 7.93 -10.73
CA MET A 49 -6.41 7.12 -11.13
C MET A 49 -5.66 7.70 -12.32
N ASP A 50 -4.38 8.03 -12.13
CA ASP A 50 -3.43 8.42 -13.19
C ASP A 50 -2.40 7.30 -13.38
N PRO A 51 -2.39 6.60 -14.53
CA PRO A 51 -1.47 5.46 -14.76
C PRO A 51 0.03 5.80 -14.68
N ARG A 52 0.39 7.09 -14.73
CA ARG A 52 1.78 7.54 -14.57
C ARG A 52 2.19 7.62 -13.11
N LEU A 53 1.22 7.86 -12.22
CA LEU A 53 1.42 8.08 -10.79
C LEU A 53 0.85 6.94 -9.94
N ASP A 54 -0.14 6.23 -10.45
CA ASP A 54 -0.89 5.21 -9.70
C ASP A 54 -0.72 3.84 -10.33
N ARG A 55 -0.59 2.83 -9.48
CA ARG A 55 -0.52 1.44 -9.92
C ARG A 55 -0.98 0.48 -8.86
N THR A 56 -1.59 -0.60 -9.32
CA THR A 56 -1.98 -1.74 -8.49
C THR A 56 -1.27 -3.00 -8.96
N TRP A 57 -0.98 -3.90 -8.03
CA TRP A 57 -0.44 -5.24 -8.32
C TRP A 57 -1.27 -6.29 -7.62
N VAL A 58 -1.42 -7.39 -8.30
CA VAL A 58 -2.10 -8.58 -7.84
C VAL A 58 -1.11 -9.73 -7.83
N ALA A 59 -1.11 -10.49 -6.75
CA ALA A 59 -0.49 -11.81 -6.71
C ALA A 59 -1.57 -12.86 -6.87
N GLU A 60 -1.36 -13.81 -7.80
CA GLU A 60 -2.29 -14.90 -8.06
C GLU A 60 -1.56 -16.25 -8.19
N ASP A 61 -2.23 -17.30 -7.77
CA ASP A 61 -1.80 -18.68 -7.95
C ASP A 61 -2.87 -19.48 -8.74
N GLY A 62 -2.76 -20.81 -8.77
CA GLY A 62 -3.74 -21.64 -9.48
C GLY A 62 -5.17 -21.58 -8.95
N ASP A 63 -5.35 -21.13 -7.71
CA ASP A 63 -6.64 -21.04 -7.02
C ASP A 63 -7.19 -19.61 -7.01
N GLY A 64 -6.48 -18.64 -7.64
CA GLY A 64 -6.92 -17.27 -7.79
C GLY A 64 -6.04 -16.24 -7.09
N VAL A 65 -6.64 -15.07 -6.77
CA VAL A 65 -5.91 -13.96 -6.13
C VAL A 65 -5.53 -14.30 -4.69
N VAL A 66 -4.27 -14.07 -4.36
CA VAL A 66 -3.69 -14.31 -3.02
C VAL A 66 -3.05 -13.09 -2.39
N GLY A 67 -2.94 -11.99 -3.13
CA GLY A 67 -2.39 -10.77 -2.59
C GLY A 67 -2.65 -9.55 -3.47
N PHE A 68 -2.59 -8.38 -2.86
CA PHE A 68 -2.84 -7.10 -3.50
C PHE A 68 -2.05 -5.99 -2.81
N ILE A 69 -1.62 -5.00 -3.59
CA ILE A 69 -1.05 -3.74 -3.11
C ILE A 69 -1.31 -2.63 -4.13
N ALA A 70 -1.41 -1.39 -3.66
CA ALA A 70 -1.54 -0.22 -4.51
C ALA A 70 -0.60 0.90 -4.09
N ILE A 71 -0.11 1.63 -5.08
CA ILE A 71 0.47 2.97 -4.96
C ILE A 71 -0.49 3.97 -5.59
N HIS A 72 -0.72 5.06 -4.90
CA HIS A 72 -1.65 6.12 -5.27
C HIS A 72 -1.03 7.48 -4.97
N HIS A 73 -1.15 8.43 -5.90
CA HIS A 73 -0.74 9.80 -5.64
C HIS A 73 -1.60 10.41 -4.52
N ASP A 74 -0.99 11.22 -3.68
CA ASP A 74 -1.73 11.92 -2.64
C ASP A 74 -1.96 13.38 -3.05
N ALA A 75 -3.21 13.73 -3.34
CA ALA A 75 -3.58 15.09 -3.71
C ALA A 75 -3.39 16.10 -2.57
N GLU A 76 -3.46 15.64 -1.31
CA GLU A 76 -3.25 16.47 -0.12
C GLU A 76 -1.76 16.65 0.21
N ARG A 77 -0.91 15.74 -0.32
CA ARG A 77 0.54 15.78 -0.12
C ARG A 77 1.29 15.65 -1.47
N PRO A 78 1.33 16.72 -2.27
CA PRO A 78 1.95 16.70 -3.60
C PRO A 78 3.38 16.15 -3.58
N GLY A 79 3.68 15.26 -4.52
CA GLY A 79 4.98 14.60 -4.62
C GLY A 79 5.16 13.38 -3.72
N TRP A 80 4.18 13.05 -2.89
CA TRP A 80 4.18 11.83 -2.08
C TRP A 80 3.20 10.80 -2.61
N ALA A 81 3.57 9.53 -2.48
CA ALA A 81 2.70 8.40 -2.76
C ALA A 81 2.05 7.88 -1.49
N LYS A 82 0.83 7.40 -1.60
CA LYS A 82 0.13 6.65 -0.56
C LYS A 82 0.11 5.18 -0.91
N LEU A 83 0.69 4.33 -0.05
CA LEU A 83 0.59 2.88 -0.17
C LEU A 83 -0.71 2.42 0.47
N ARG A 84 -1.49 1.61 -0.26
CA ARG A 84 -2.84 1.22 0.18
C ARG A 84 -3.14 -0.25 -0.05
N TRP A 85 -4.11 -0.73 0.72
CA TRP A 85 -4.77 -2.05 0.60
C TRP A 85 -3.82 -3.23 0.51
N PHE A 86 -2.62 -3.13 1.09
CA PHE A 86 -1.72 -4.26 1.15
C PHE A 86 -2.36 -5.41 1.91
N LEU A 87 -2.48 -6.54 1.25
CA LEU A 87 -3.04 -7.76 1.79
C LEU A 87 -2.36 -8.98 1.16
N VAL A 88 -2.08 -10.00 1.97
CA VAL A 88 -1.65 -11.32 1.52
C VAL A 88 -2.47 -12.36 2.25
N GLU A 89 -3.11 -13.25 1.51
CA GLU A 89 -3.89 -14.37 2.03
C GLU A 89 -3.02 -15.25 2.93
N GLN A 90 -3.61 -15.79 3.99
CA GLN A 90 -2.89 -16.63 4.97
C GLN A 90 -2.15 -17.79 4.29
N ARG A 91 -2.77 -18.46 3.31
CA ARG A 91 -2.18 -19.58 2.56
C ARG A 91 -0.95 -19.21 1.74
N ALA A 92 -0.75 -17.94 1.42
CA ALA A 92 0.39 -17.45 0.64
C ALA A 92 1.46 -16.75 1.50
N ARG A 93 1.23 -16.58 2.80
CA ARG A 93 2.22 -15.99 3.71
C ARG A 93 3.42 -16.92 3.88
N GLY A 94 4.59 -16.31 4.08
CA GLY A 94 5.85 -17.07 4.20
C GLY A 94 6.45 -17.56 2.88
N THR A 95 5.76 -17.40 1.75
CA THR A 95 6.26 -17.80 0.42
C THR A 95 7.15 -16.75 -0.26
N GLY A 96 7.25 -15.55 0.30
CA GLY A 96 7.97 -14.41 -0.31
C GLY A 96 7.06 -13.46 -1.11
N ILE A 97 5.85 -13.89 -1.50
CA ILE A 97 4.98 -13.10 -2.39
C ILE A 97 4.61 -11.72 -1.84
N GLY A 98 4.47 -11.60 -0.52
CA GLY A 98 4.21 -10.30 0.13
C GLY A 98 5.38 -9.33 -0.04
N ARG A 99 6.62 -9.85 0.02
CA ARG A 99 7.82 -9.08 -0.26
C ARG A 99 7.86 -8.63 -1.72
N ASP A 100 7.58 -9.55 -2.65
CA ASP A 100 7.59 -9.25 -4.08
C ASP A 100 6.58 -8.15 -4.44
N LEU A 101 5.37 -8.21 -3.89
CA LEU A 101 4.35 -7.16 -4.01
C LEU A 101 4.87 -5.81 -3.50
N PHE A 102 5.46 -5.83 -2.31
CA PHE A 102 5.95 -4.62 -1.65
C PHE A 102 7.12 -4.00 -2.41
N ASP A 103 8.09 -4.83 -2.84
CA ASP A 103 9.24 -4.38 -3.61
C ASP A 103 8.83 -3.81 -4.97
N ALA A 104 7.83 -4.39 -5.64
CA ALA A 104 7.26 -3.85 -6.88
C ALA A 104 6.65 -2.47 -6.67
N ALA A 105 5.91 -2.27 -5.58
CA ALA A 105 5.32 -0.99 -5.22
C ALA A 105 6.38 0.08 -4.93
N LEU A 106 7.42 -0.25 -4.17
CA LEU A 106 8.54 0.66 -3.88
C LEU A 106 9.34 1.02 -5.12
N ALA A 107 9.60 0.04 -6.00
CA ALA A 107 10.32 0.27 -7.25
C ALA A 107 9.54 1.24 -8.15
N PHE A 108 8.23 1.03 -8.30
CA PHE A 108 7.38 1.94 -9.06
C PHE A 108 7.38 3.36 -8.50
N ALA A 109 7.23 3.53 -7.19
CA ALA A 109 7.23 4.85 -6.57
C ALA A 109 8.54 5.61 -6.83
N ARG A 110 9.68 4.92 -6.81
CA ARG A 110 10.97 5.52 -7.18
C ARG A 110 11.02 5.90 -8.67
N GLN A 111 10.54 5.03 -9.56
CA GLN A 111 10.51 5.28 -11.01
C GLN A 111 9.57 6.43 -11.38
N ALA A 112 8.43 6.54 -10.70
CA ALA A 112 7.47 7.63 -10.88
C ALA A 112 7.97 8.99 -10.34
N GLY A 113 9.11 8.99 -9.62
CA GLY A 113 9.74 10.21 -9.12
C GLY A 113 9.13 10.76 -7.84
N TYR A 114 8.45 9.94 -7.05
CA TYR A 114 7.94 10.36 -5.76
C TYR A 114 9.06 10.72 -4.79
N ALA A 115 8.88 11.79 -4.02
CA ALA A 115 9.78 12.23 -2.97
C ALA A 115 9.71 11.33 -1.73
N GLY A 116 8.59 10.63 -1.54
CA GLY A 116 8.37 9.71 -0.44
C GLY A 116 7.10 8.90 -0.59
N ILE A 117 6.97 7.93 0.30
CA ILE A 117 5.77 7.08 0.43
C ILE A 117 5.29 7.19 1.86
N HIS A 118 4.00 7.32 2.05
CA HIS A 118 3.38 7.16 3.35
C HIS A 118 2.26 6.11 3.32
N LEU A 119 1.91 5.61 4.47
CA LEU A 119 0.84 4.64 4.64
C LEU A 119 0.18 4.79 6.00
N HIS A 120 -1.08 4.38 6.09
CA HIS A 120 -1.79 4.25 7.36
C HIS A 120 -1.98 2.78 7.70
N THR A 121 -1.78 2.47 8.97
CA THR A 121 -1.94 1.14 9.53
C THR A 121 -2.52 1.23 10.94
N VAL A 122 -2.64 0.11 11.62
CA VAL A 122 -3.11 0.05 13.01
C VAL A 122 -2.05 -0.63 13.87
N SER A 123 -1.89 -0.18 15.11
CA SER A 123 -0.80 -0.57 15.99
C SER A 123 -0.76 -2.06 16.36
N ASP A 124 -1.87 -2.80 16.23
CA ASP A 124 -1.95 -4.24 16.47
C ASP A 124 -1.46 -5.10 15.30
N LEU A 125 -1.24 -4.52 14.11
CA LEU A 125 -0.76 -5.23 12.92
C LEU A 125 0.76 -5.44 12.95
N ALA A 126 1.26 -6.19 13.93
CA ALA A 126 2.69 -6.33 14.22
C ALA A 126 3.52 -6.89 13.04
N ALA A 127 2.96 -7.78 12.23
CA ALA A 127 3.66 -8.35 11.06
C ALA A 127 3.87 -7.28 9.96
N ALA A 128 2.86 -6.46 9.70
CA ALA A 128 2.94 -5.36 8.74
C ALA A 128 3.95 -4.31 9.21
N ARG A 129 3.90 -3.91 10.48
CA ARG A 129 4.85 -2.96 11.06
C ARG A 129 6.30 -3.41 10.90
N ARG A 130 6.61 -4.66 11.26
CA ARG A 130 7.97 -5.21 11.07
C ARG A 130 8.44 -5.16 9.62
N MET A 131 7.53 -5.33 8.66
CA MET A 131 7.85 -5.23 7.25
C MET A 131 8.15 -3.77 6.86
N TYR A 132 7.36 -2.81 7.33
CA TYR A 132 7.59 -1.39 7.09
C TYR A 132 8.93 -0.93 7.69
N GLU A 133 9.23 -1.30 8.93
CA GLU A 133 10.50 -1.02 9.59
C GLU A 133 11.70 -1.55 8.82
N ARG A 134 11.64 -2.80 8.33
CA ARG A 134 12.70 -3.42 7.50
C ARG A 134 12.90 -2.71 6.16
N ALA A 135 11.84 -2.15 5.60
CA ALA A 135 11.90 -1.36 4.38
C ALA A 135 12.40 0.08 4.59
N GLY A 136 12.61 0.48 5.85
CA GLY A 136 13.10 1.81 6.22
C GLY A 136 12.02 2.84 6.52
N PHE A 137 10.76 2.44 6.56
CA PHE A 137 9.69 3.32 7.03
C PHE A 137 9.88 3.64 8.51
N ARG A 138 9.46 4.83 8.89
CA ARG A 138 9.47 5.31 10.27
C ARG A 138 8.07 5.75 10.67
N LEU A 139 7.72 5.52 11.93
CA LEU A 139 6.48 6.04 12.51
C LEU A 139 6.55 7.57 12.52
N ALA A 140 5.63 8.20 11.80
CA ALA A 140 5.49 9.64 11.73
C ALA A 140 4.49 10.15 12.75
N GLU A 141 3.35 9.47 12.87
CA GLU A 141 2.28 9.84 13.80
C GLU A 141 1.55 8.61 14.34
N GLU A 142 1.08 8.70 15.57
CA GLU A 142 0.13 7.77 16.17
C GLU A 142 -1.04 8.54 16.75
N SER A 143 -2.28 8.13 16.42
CA SER A 143 -3.49 8.74 16.93
C SER A 143 -3.56 8.68 18.45
N LYS A 144 -4.01 9.75 19.06
CA LYS A 144 -4.31 9.78 20.51
C LYS A 144 -5.60 9.02 20.84
N GLU A 145 -6.53 8.99 19.91
CA GLU A 145 -7.80 8.31 20.04
C GLU A 145 -7.69 6.83 19.60
N PRO A 146 -8.49 5.95 20.20
CA PRO A 146 -8.62 4.57 19.75
C PRO A 146 -9.09 4.51 18.30
N CYS A 147 -8.62 3.48 17.57
CA CYS A 147 -9.08 3.23 16.21
C CYS A 147 -10.58 2.86 16.21
N PRO A 148 -11.43 3.50 15.37
CA PRO A 148 -12.89 3.32 15.42
C PRO A 148 -13.37 1.87 15.19
N TRP A 149 -12.60 1.08 14.44
CA TRP A 149 -12.93 -0.33 14.15
C TRP A 149 -12.12 -1.33 14.97
N ALA A 150 -11.14 -0.84 15.76
CA ALA A 150 -10.29 -1.65 16.63
C ALA A 150 -9.97 -0.85 17.92
N PRO A 151 -10.92 -0.74 18.88
CA PRO A 151 -10.79 0.15 20.05
C PRO A 151 -9.62 -0.18 20.99
N TRP A 152 -9.02 -1.37 20.84
CA TRP A 152 -7.82 -1.80 21.55
C TRP A 152 -6.51 -1.32 20.92
N ALA A 153 -6.57 -0.68 19.75
CA ALA A 153 -5.42 -0.27 18.96
C ALA A 153 -5.54 1.21 18.53
N ARG A 154 -4.49 1.74 17.94
CA ARG A 154 -4.39 3.13 17.47
C ARG A 154 -4.03 3.16 16.00
N GLU A 155 -4.54 4.14 15.27
CA GLU A 155 -4.09 4.40 13.91
C GLU A 155 -2.68 4.98 13.93
N GLN A 156 -1.87 4.56 12.96
CA GLN A 156 -0.49 4.99 12.80
C GLN A 156 -0.24 5.41 11.35
N GLU A 157 0.45 6.52 11.18
CA GLU A 157 1.03 6.92 9.90
C GLU A 157 2.53 6.59 9.89
N TRP A 158 2.97 5.95 8.82
CA TRP A 158 4.37 5.59 8.59
C TRP A 158 4.85 6.21 7.29
N GLU A 159 6.11 6.65 7.27
CA GLU A 159 6.72 7.37 6.15
C GLU A 159 8.06 6.77 5.73
N LEU A 160 8.31 6.78 4.42
CA LEU A 160 9.58 6.46 3.80
C LEU A 160 9.96 7.59 2.83
N PRO A 161 10.86 8.52 3.20
CA PRO A 161 11.46 9.43 2.24
C PRO A 161 12.23 8.64 1.18
N LEU A 162 12.05 8.96 -0.09
CA LEU A 162 12.79 8.38 -1.19
C LEU A 162 13.93 9.34 -1.57
N ALA A 163 15.13 8.78 -1.78
CA ALA A 163 16.22 9.58 -2.32
C ALA A 163 15.82 10.12 -3.70
N PRO A 164 16.16 11.40 -4.02
CA PRO A 164 15.89 11.92 -5.34
C PRO A 164 16.54 11.00 -6.38
N SER A 165 15.79 10.64 -7.42
CA SER A 165 16.32 9.88 -8.54
C SER A 165 17.52 10.65 -9.08
N ARG A 166 18.71 10.03 -9.10
CA ARG A 166 19.86 10.60 -9.80
C ARG A 166 19.57 10.52 -11.30
N GLY A 167 18.71 11.40 -11.75
CA GLY A 167 18.47 11.68 -13.17
C GLY A 167 19.68 12.45 -13.68
N GLY A 168 20.52 11.82 -14.49
CA GLY A 168 21.55 12.48 -15.26
C GLY A 168 20.90 13.49 -16.20
N GLY A 169 21.37 14.72 -16.12
CA GLY A 169 20.98 15.81 -16.99
C GLY A 169 21.69 17.08 -16.55
N THR A 170 22.99 17.16 -16.77
CA THR A 170 23.71 18.44 -16.79
C THR A 170 23.07 19.30 -17.87
N PRO A 171 22.55 20.50 -17.57
CA PRO A 171 22.15 21.40 -18.62
C PRO A 171 23.41 21.81 -19.44
N PRO A 172 23.34 21.84 -20.78
CA PRO A 172 24.48 22.29 -21.58
C PRO A 172 24.80 23.74 -21.23
N GLY A 173 26.07 23.97 -20.97
CA GLY A 173 26.63 25.23 -20.53
C GLY A 173 26.30 26.39 -21.45
N GLN A 174 25.98 27.49 -20.85
CA GLN A 174 26.20 28.80 -21.49
C GLN A 174 27.68 29.09 -21.35
N SER A 175 28.36 29.14 -22.46
CA SER A 175 29.70 29.74 -22.58
C SER A 175 29.58 31.20 -22.97
N PRO A 176 30.54 32.01 -22.58
CA PRO A 176 30.50 33.48 -22.53
C PRO A 176 30.40 34.17 -23.88
#